data_3258fad1e25859160de43e7fd913c571
#
_entry.id   3258fad1e25859160de43e7fd913c571
#
_cell.length_a   1.000
_cell.length_b   1.000
_cell.length_c   1.000
_cell.angle_alpha   90.00
_cell.angle_beta   90.00
_cell.angle_gamma   90.00
#
_symmetry.space_group_name_H-M   'P 1'
#
loop_
_entity.id
_entity.type
_entity.pdbx_description
1 polymer ?
#
loop_
_entity_poly.entity_id
_entity_poly.type
_entity_poly.pdbx_seq_one_letter_code
_entity_poly.pdbx_strand_id
1 'polypeptide(L)'
;GAAIQGEVLGGGRNDVLLLDVTPLSLGIETQGGVMTKLINKNTTIPTKANQVFSTAENNQSAVTIHVLQGERERAAANKSLGQFNLGDIPPAPRGVPQIEVTFDIDANGILHVSAKDKGTGKAANITIQGSSGLSEEEIERMVKDAEANAEEDKKLVELVFSRNQAEMMIHSVKKSLEEYGDKLEADEKAQIETALACLL
;
A
#
# COMPACT_ATOMS: atom_id res chain seq x y z
N GLY A 1 36.10 -9.77 -11.68
CA GLY A 1 36.88 -10.95 -11.86
C GLY A 1 37.36 -11.57 -10.54
N ALA A 2 38.04 -12.68 -10.63
CA ALA A 2 38.52 -13.38 -9.43
C ALA A 2 39.44 -12.52 -8.59
N ALA A 3 40.33 -11.76 -9.21
CA ALA A 3 41.23 -10.87 -8.48
C ALA A 3 40.45 -9.79 -7.74
N ILE A 4 39.43 -9.27 -8.37
CA ILE A 4 38.58 -8.30 -7.77
C ILE A 4 37.81 -8.92 -6.63
N GLN A 5 37.31 -10.14 -6.83
CA GLN A 5 36.66 -10.86 -5.77
C GLN A 5 37.62 -11.22 -4.63
N GLY A 6 38.84 -11.53 -4.94
CA GLY A 6 39.88 -11.77 -3.91
C GLY A 6 40.04 -10.58 -3.01
N GLU A 7 40.02 -9.40 -3.57
CA GLU A 7 40.06 -8.19 -2.78
C GLU A 7 38.77 -7.91 -2.07
N VAL A 8 37.66 -8.19 -2.69
CA VAL A 8 36.33 -8.11 -2.03
C VAL A 8 36.37 -9.02 -0.81
N LEU A 9 36.86 -10.22 -0.98
CA LEU A 9 37.01 -11.16 0.12
C LEU A 9 38.00 -10.66 1.15
N GLY A 10 38.93 -9.86 0.71
CA GLY A 10 39.79 -9.14 1.60
C GLY A 10 39.13 -8.00 2.34
N GLY A 11 37.84 -7.87 2.21
CA GLY A 11 37.07 -6.91 2.93
C GLY A 11 36.93 -5.56 2.25
N GLY A 12 37.44 -5.43 1.05
CA GLY A 12 37.47 -4.14 0.41
C GLY A 12 36.53 -3.96 -0.75
N ARG A 13 35.87 -5.03 -1.18
CA ARG A 13 35.38 -4.89 -2.45
C ARG A 13 33.98 -5.09 -2.62
N ASN A 14 33.18 -4.44 -1.85
CA ASN A 14 31.75 -4.39 -2.03
C ASN A 14 31.33 -3.80 -3.37
N ASP A 15 32.15 -2.95 -3.92
CA ASP A 15 31.95 -2.40 -5.26
C ASP A 15 31.98 -3.46 -6.36
N VAL A 16 32.61 -4.58 -6.10
CA VAL A 16 32.62 -5.70 -7.02
C VAL A 16 31.32 -6.45 -7.02
N LEU A 17 30.61 -6.34 -5.92
CA LEU A 17 29.27 -6.91 -5.81
C LEU A 17 28.25 -5.85 -6.20
N LEU A 18 28.32 -5.40 -7.44
CA LEU A 18 27.36 -4.43 -7.97
C LEU A 18 26.02 -5.12 -8.18
N LEU A 19 25.26 -5.19 -7.12
CA LEU A 19 23.93 -5.73 -7.18
C LEU A 19 22.97 -4.61 -7.57
N ASP A 20 22.14 -4.86 -8.56
CA ASP A 20 21.03 -3.97 -8.85
C ASP A 20 20.05 -4.06 -7.70
N VAL A 21 19.73 -2.91 -7.15
CA VAL A 21 18.78 -2.79 -6.04
C VAL A 21 17.76 -1.71 -6.35
N THR A 22 16.62 -1.79 -5.69
CA THR A 22 15.62 -0.72 -5.77
C THR A 22 16.13 0.51 -5.02
N PRO A 23 16.19 1.68 -5.66
CA PRO A 23 16.70 2.89 -4.99
C PRO A 23 15.74 3.43 -3.94
N LEU A 24 14.45 3.22 -4.13
CA LEU A 24 13.37 3.65 -3.24
C LEU A 24 12.36 2.52 -3.07
N SER A 25 11.62 2.56 -1.98
CA SER A 25 10.54 1.62 -1.74
C SER A 25 9.43 1.78 -2.76
N LEU A 26 8.80 0.68 -3.10
CA LEU A 26 7.69 0.61 -4.05
C LEU A 26 6.44 0.11 -3.33
N GLY A 27 5.33 0.71 -3.64
CA GLY A 27 4.06 0.34 -3.02
C GLY A 27 2.86 0.94 -3.72
N ILE A 28 1.73 0.84 -3.08
CA ILE A 28 0.47 1.38 -3.60
C ILE A 28 -0.18 2.30 -2.56
N GLU A 29 -1.01 3.20 -3.07
CA GLU A 29 -1.88 4.01 -2.21
C GLU A 29 -3.01 3.15 -1.67
N THR A 30 -3.20 3.22 -0.37
CA THR A 30 -4.29 2.54 0.33
C THR A 30 -5.23 3.55 0.99
N GLN A 31 -6.30 3.04 1.60
CA GLN A 31 -7.32 3.87 2.23
C GLN A 31 -6.73 4.91 3.19
N GLY A 32 -7.14 6.16 3.02
CA GLY A 32 -6.67 7.27 3.83
C GLY A 32 -5.46 8.02 3.26
N GLY A 33 -5.06 7.72 2.02
CA GLY A 33 -3.92 8.38 1.38
C GLY A 33 -2.56 7.95 1.92
N VAL A 34 -2.46 6.74 2.42
CA VAL A 34 -1.24 6.15 2.96
C VAL A 34 -0.61 5.24 1.93
N MET A 35 0.71 5.28 1.81
CA MET A 35 1.46 4.36 0.98
C MET A 35 1.74 3.06 1.74
N THR A 36 1.32 1.94 1.19
CA THR A 36 1.69 0.62 1.68
C THR A 36 2.84 0.08 0.85
N LYS A 37 3.98 -0.11 1.47
CA LYS A 37 5.19 -0.60 0.81
C LYS A 37 5.12 -2.10 0.62
N LEU A 38 5.32 -2.56 -0.62
CA LEU A 38 5.44 -3.97 -0.96
C LEU A 38 6.90 -4.37 -1.11
N ILE A 39 7.71 -3.49 -1.71
CA ILE A 39 9.14 -3.73 -1.90
C ILE A 39 9.89 -2.58 -1.22
N ASN A 40 10.77 -2.90 -0.29
CA ASN A 40 11.57 -1.91 0.42
C ASN A 40 12.75 -1.44 -0.43
N LYS A 41 13.23 -0.22 -0.13
CA LYS A 41 14.45 0.30 -0.77
C LYS A 41 15.63 -0.66 -0.52
N ASN A 42 16.58 -0.64 -1.43
CA ASN A 42 17.77 -1.49 -1.37
C ASN A 42 17.46 -2.99 -1.42
N THR A 43 16.34 -3.36 -2.00
CA THR A 43 16.03 -4.77 -2.27
C THR A 43 16.69 -5.18 -3.57
N THR A 44 17.44 -6.27 -3.53
CA THR A 44 18.12 -6.83 -4.70
C THR A 44 17.10 -7.29 -5.74
N ILE A 45 17.34 -6.96 -7.00
CA ILE A 45 16.51 -7.41 -8.11
C ILE A 45 17.22 -8.54 -8.89
N PRO A 46 16.50 -9.46 -9.53
CA PRO A 46 15.02 -9.52 -9.60
C PRO A 46 14.36 -9.87 -8.27
N THR A 47 13.16 -9.35 -8.07
CA THR A 47 12.40 -9.62 -6.85
C THR A 47 10.90 -9.58 -7.12
N LYS A 48 10.16 -10.24 -6.26
CA LYS A 48 8.70 -10.31 -6.35
C LYS A 48 8.09 -10.20 -4.96
N ALA A 49 7.05 -9.41 -4.85
CA ALA A 49 6.29 -9.28 -3.61
C ALA A 49 4.80 -9.24 -3.93
N ASN A 50 3.98 -9.78 -3.05
CA ASN A 50 2.53 -9.71 -3.18
C ASN A 50 1.88 -9.42 -1.84
N GLN A 51 0.68 -8.84 -1.91
CA GLN A 51 -0.12 -8.57 -0.73
C GLN A 51 -1.58 -8.51 -1.14
N VAL A 52 -2.45 -8.98 -0.25
CA VAL A 52 -3.90 -8.95 -0.47
C VAL A 52 -4.46 -7.68 0.16
N PHE A 53 -5.25 -6.97 -0.62
CA PHE A 53 -5.99 -5.77 -0.20
C PHE A 53 -7.49 -6.03 -0.36
N SER A 54 -8.29 -5.10 0.11
CA SER A 54 -9.73 -5.18 -0.01
C SER A 54 -10.34 -3.84 -0.40
N THR A 55 -11.65 -3.83 -0.60
CA THR A 55 -12.38 -2.59 -0.91
C THR A 55 -12.54 -1.72 0.33
N ALA A 56 -12.58 -0.41 0.11
CA ALA A 56 -12.78 0.59 1.15
C ALA A 56 -14.25 0.91 1.39
N GLU A 57 -15.10 0.65 0.41
CA GLU A 57 -16.52 0.99 0.43
C GLU A 57 -17.40 -0.22 0.13
N ASN A 58 -18.64 -0.13 0.58
CA ASN A 58 -19.63 -1.16 0.28
C ASN A 58 -20.01 -1.11 -1.19
N ASN A 59 -20.19 -2.28 -1.79
CA ASN A 59 -20.58 -2.43 -3.20
C ASN A 59 -19.64 -1.71 -4.18
N GLN A 60 -18.37 -1.58 -3.82
CA GLN A 60 -17.37 -0.99 -4.68
C GLN A 60 -17.12 -1.91 -5.87
N SER A 61 -17.37 -1.40 -7.08
CA SER A 61 -17.28 -2.19 -8.32
C SER A 61 -15.91 -2.16 -8.98
N ALA A 62 -15.03 -1.29 -8.51
CA ALA A 62 -13.68 -1.16 -9.05
C ALA A 62 -12.70 -0.70 -7.98
N VAL A 63 -11.45 -1.10 -8.15
CA VAL A 63 -10.34 -0.66 -7.29
C VAL A 63 -9.29 0.00 -8.16
N THR A 64 -8.87 1.19 -7.78
CA THR A 64 -7.76 1.88 -8.44
C THR A 64 -6.46 1.49 -7.75
N ILE A 65 -5.54 0.96 -8.51
CA ILE A 65 -4.19 0.62 -8.06
C ILE A 65 -3.26 1.75 -8.48
N HIS A 66 -2.88 2.58 -7.52
CA HIS A 66 -1.98 3.71 -7.74
C HIS A 66 -0.58 3.33 -7.26
N VAL A 67 0.33 3.13 -8.21
CA VAL A 67 1.70 2.67 -7.94
C VAL A 67 2.56 3.86 -7.56
N LEU A 68 3.23 3.76 -6.44
CA LEU A 68 4.04 4.83 -5.87
C LEU A 68 5.46 4.37 -5.60
N GLN A 69 6.39 5.31 -5.68
CA GLN A 69 7.79 5.10 -5.33
C GLN A 69 8.24 6.19 -4.35
N GLY A 70 8.83 5.80 -3.24
CA GLY A 70 9.35 6.73 -2.25
C GLY A 70 9.35 6.16 -0.84
N GLU A 71 9.80 6.97 0.10
CA GLU A 71 9.95 6.57 1.50
C GLU A 71 8.91 7.22 2.43
N ARG A 72 8.12 8.16 1.93
CA ARG A 72 7.10 8.83 2.73
C ARG A 72 5.90 7.93 2.96
N GLU A 73 5.34 7.99 4.14
CA GLU A 73 4.11 7.26 4.46
C GLU A 73 2.87 7.87 3.78
N ARG A 74 2.97 9.16 3.45
CA ARG A 74 1.90 9.85 2.71
C ARG A 74 2.00 9.54 1.23
N ALA A 75 0.94 8.99 0.65
CA ALA A 75 0.91 8.66 -0.78
C ALA A 75 1.23 9.89 -1.65
N ALA A 76 0.64 11.03 -1.34
CA ALA A 76 0.84 12.26 -2.11
C ALA A 76 2.27 12.82 -2.07
N ALA A 77 3.07 12.40 -1.10
CA ALA A 77 4.46 12.85 -0.96
C ALA A 77 5.44 11.95 -1.72
N ASN A 78 4.98 10.85 -2.28
CA ASN A 78 5.78 9.93 -3.06
C ASN A 78 5.59 10.19 -4.56
N LYS A 79 6.49 9.63 -5.37
CA LYS A 79 6.37 9.74 -6.81
C LYS A 79 5.37 8.74 -7.36
N SER A 80 4.40 9.23 -8.13
CA SER A 80 3.47 8.37 -8.85
C SER A 80 4.16 7.76 -10.06
N LEU A 81 4.18 6.43 -10.14
CA LEU A 81 4.72 5.71 -11.29
C LEU A 81 3.65 5.41 -12.33
N GLY A 82 2.41 5.28 -11.91
CA GLY A 82 1.29 4.99 -12.77
C GLY A 82 0.09 4.51 -11.96
N GLN A 83 -1.02 4.35 -12.63
CA GLN A 83 -2.22 3.82 -12.02
C GLN A 83 -3.02 3.02 -13.02
N PHE A 84 -3.75 2.04 -12.52
CA PHE A 84 -4.67 1.26 -13.32
C PHE A 84 -5.87 0.84 -12.48
N ASN A 85 -6.95 0.49 -13.13
CA ASN A 85 -8.18 0.10 -12.45
C ASN A 85 -8.48 -1.37 -12.66
N LEU A 86 -8.86 -2.04 -11.60
CA LEU A 86 -9.45 -3.37 -11.64
C LEU A 86 -10.95 -3.21 -11.46
N GLY A 87 -11.69 -3.45 -12.53
CA GLY A 87 -13.15 -3.36 -12.53
C GLY A 87 -13.84 -4.71 -12.42
N ASP A 88 -15.16 -4.71 -12.58
CA ASP A 88 -16.01 -5.89 -12.54
C ASP A 88 -15.92 -6.66 -11.20
N ILE A 89 -15.71 -5.94 -10.12
CA ILE A 89 -15.75 -6.50 -8.79
C ILE A 89 -17.21 -6.67 -8.38
N PRO A 90 -17.65 -7.88 -7.99
CA PRO A 90 -19.03 -8.10 -7.57
C PRO A 90 -19.40 -7.21 -6.37
N PRO A 91 -20.61 -6.67 -6.33
CA PRO A 91 -21.07 -5.92 -5.15
C PRO A 91 -20.96 -6.77 -3.90
N ALA A 92 -20.23 -6.27 -2.92
CA ALA A 92 -20.03 -6.93 -1.64
C ALA A 92 -19.76 -5.88 -0.56
N PRO A 93 -19.99 -6.20 0.71
CA PRO A 93 -19.59 -5.32 1.80
C PRO A 93 -18.09 -5.01 1.77
N ARG A 94 -17.73 -3.81 2.23
CA ARG A 94 -16.31 -3.43 2.35
C ARG A 94 -15.53 -4.49 3.12
N GLY A 95 -14.33 -4.75 2.68
CA GLY A 95 -13.45 -5.73 3.31
C GLY A 95 -13.70 -7.19 2.89
N VAL A 96 -14.76 -7.49 2.15
CA VAL A 96 -15.07 -8.83 1.67
C VAL A 96 -14.30 -9.20 0.39
N PRO A 97 -14.26 -8.35 -0.66
CA PRO A 97 -13.46 -8.67 -1.84
C PRO A 97 -11.98 -8.77 -1.49
N GLN A 98 -11.31 -9.73 -2.11
CA GLN A 98 -9.87 -9.92 -1.93
C GLN A 98 -9.15 -9.65 -3.24
N ILE A 99 -8.32 -8.61 -3.23
CA ILE A 99 -7.55 -8.17 -4.38
C ILE A 99 -6.08 -8.46 -4.10
N GLU A 100 -5.52 -9.41 -4.82
CA GLU A 100 -4.09 -9.71 -4.71
C GLU A 100 -3.30 -8.79 -5.63
N VAL A 101 -2.46 -7.96 -5.06
CA VAL A 101 -1.55 -7.08 -5.80
C VAL A 101 -0.16 -7.69 -5.78
N THR A 102 0.42 -7.87 -6.94
CA THR A 102 1.76 -8.44 -7.10
C THR A 102 2.67 -7.42 -7.77
N PHE A 103 3.82 -7.18 -7.16
CA PHE A 103 4.92 -6.40 -7.72
C PHE A 103 6.02 -7.37 -8.12
N ASP A 104 6.41 -7.34 -9.38
CA ASP A 104 7.46 -8.20 -9.93
C ASP A 104 8.47 -7.31 -10.67
N ILE A 105 9.70 -7.28 -10.21
CA ILE A 105 10.78 -6.54 -10.85
C ILE A 105 11.74 -7.55 -11.48
N ASP A 106 11.93 -7.45 -12.79
CA ASP A 106 12.85 -8.31 -13.49
C ASP A 106 14.31 -7.86 -13.35
N ALA A 107 15.24 -8.64 -13.89
CA ALA A 107 16.66 -8.32 -13.83
C ALA A 107 17.05 -7.03 -14.56
N ASN A 108 16.19 -6.55 -15.44
CA ASN A 108 16.38 -5.28 -16.15
C ASN A 108 15.83 -4.07 -15.39
N GLY A 109 15.23 -4.29 -14.23
CA GLY A 109 14.62 -3.25 -13.43
C GLY A 109 13.22 -2.86 -13.88
N ILE A 110 12.60 -3.63 -14.76
CA ILE A 110 11.24 -3.37 -15.22
C ILE A 110 10.26 -3.87 -14.17
N LEU A 111 9.39 -2.97 -13.72
CA LEU A 111 8.36 -3.28 -12.73
C LEU A 111 7.07 -3.70 -13.42
N HIS A 112 6.60 -4.90 -13.09
CA HIS A 112 5.31 -5.41 -13.49
C HIS A 112 4.39 -5.43 -12.28
N VAL A 113 3.31 -4.68 -12.34
CA VAL A 113 2.31 -4.64 -11.27
C VAL A 113 1.02 -5.25 -11.79
N SER A 114 0.52 -6.23 -11.06
CA SER A 114 -0.75 -6.87 -11.39
C SER A 114 -1.67 -6.88 -10.18
N ALA A 115 -2.96 -6.78 -10.43
CA ALA A 115 -3.98 -6.92 -9.42
C ALA A 115 -5.00 -7.93 -9.89
N LYS A 116 -5.37 -8.86 -9.01
CA LYS A 116 -6.32 -9.92 -9.32
C LYS A 116 -7.38 -10.03 -8.23
N ASP A 117 -8.64 -10.02 -8.64
CA ASP A 117 -9.73 -10.35 -7.75
C ASP A 117 -9.80 -11.87 -7.56
N LYS A 118 -9.56 -12.33 -6.36
CA LYS A 118 -9.56 -13.76 -6.02
C LYS A 118 -10.95 -14.39 -6.15
N GLY A 119 -11.99 -13.60 -6.03
CA GLY A 119 -13.37 -14.08 -6.14
C GLY A 119 -13.80 -14.35 -7.57
N THR A 120 -13.52 -13.43 -8.48
CA THR A 120 -13.93 -13.53 -9.90
C THR A 120 -12.84 -14.03 -10.83
N GLY A 121 -11.58 -13.94 -10.41
CA GLY A 121 -10.45 -14.22 -11.27
C GLY A 121 -10.11 -13.10 -12.24
N LYS A 122 -10.80 -11.98 -12.19
CA LYS A 122 -10.48 -10.80 -13.01
C LYS A 122 -9.15 -10.22 -12.59
N ALA A 123 -8.36 -9.82 -13.58
CA ALA A 123 -7.04 -9.26 -13.35
C ALA A 123 -6.78 -8.08 -14.27
N ALA A 124 -6.01 -7.13 -13.77
CA ALA A 124 -5.48 -6.01 -14.53
C ALA A 124 -3.99 -5.87 -14.21
N ASN A 125 -3.24 -5.30 -15.12
CA ASN A 125 -1.81 -5.12 -14.92
C ASN A 125 -1.32 -3.86 -15.60
N ILE A 126 -0.14 -3.40 -15.16
CA ILE A 126 0.60 -2.31 -15.78
C ILE A 126 2.08 -2.67 -15.75
N THR A 127 2.80 -2.26 -16.79
CA THR A 127 4.25 -2.41 -16.86
C THR A 127 4.88 -1.03 -16.82
N ILE A 128 5.79 -0.83 -15.87
CA ILE A 128 6.50 0.42 -15.68
C ILE A 128 7.96 0.19 -16.03
N GLN A 129 8.40 0.86 -17.09
CA GLN A 129 9.76 0.68 -17.58
C GLN A 129 10.77 1.47 -16.76
N GLY A 130 11.80 0.76 -16.34
CA GLY A 130 13.02 1.33 -15.82
C GLY A 130 12.88 2.14 -14.55
N SER A 131 13.90 2.93 -14.29
CA SER A 131 13.87 3.87 -13.20
C SER A 131 12.85 4.97 -13.49
N SER A 132 12.27 5.50 -12.45
CA SER A 132 11.31 6.59 -12.52
C SER A 132 11.87 7.90 -13.10
N GLY A 133 13.07 7.88 -13.68
CA GLY A 133 13.74 9.09 -14.17
C GLY A 133 14.27 9.99 -13.07
N LEU A 134 14.30 9.50 -11.84
CA LEU A 134 14.83 10.24 -10.70
C LEU A 134 16.36 10.25 -10.73
N SER A 135 16.94 11.43 -10.52
CA SER A 135 18.38 11.57 -10.32
C SER A 135 18.77 11.09 -8.91
N GLU A 136 20.06 10.80 -8.72
CA GLU A 136 20.57 10.43 -7.38
C GLU A 136 20.29 11.53 -6.35
N GLU A 137 20.38 12.79 -6.74
CA GLU A 137 20.07 13.92 -5.87
C GLU A 137 18.61 13.95 -5.44
N GLU A 138 17.70 13.64 -6.36
CA GLU A 138 16.28 13.55 -6.06
C GLU A 138 15.98 12.38 -5.11
N ILE A 139 16.63 11.24 -5.33
CA ILE A 139 16.50 10.06 -4.46
C ILE A 139 16.99 10.39 -3.06
N GLU A 140 18.16 10.99 -2.91
CA GLU A 140 18.69 11.41 -1.62
C GLU A 140 17.77 12.42 -0.92
N ARG A 141 17.26 13.37 -1.66
CA ARG A 141 16.32 14.35 -1.12
C ARG A 141 15.05 13.67 -0.62
N MET A 142 14.50 12.73 -1.37
CA MET A 142 13.32 11.99 -0.96
C MET A 142 13.56 11.19 0.32
N VAL A 143 14.71 10.56 0.43
CA VAL A 143 15.10 9.83 1.64
C VAL A 143 15.26 10.77 2.83
N LYS A 144 15.94 11.89 2.65
CA LYS A 144 16.12 12.90 3.71
C LYS A 144 14.79 13.51 4.15
N ASP A 145 13.91 13.82 3.21
CA ASP A 145 12.59 14.34 3.51
C ASP A 145 11.77 13.32 4.30
N ALA A 146 11.87 12.04 3.96
CA ALA A 146 11.22 10.98 4.69
C ALA A 146 11.74 10.86 6.12
N GLU A 147 13.04 10.94 6.31
CA GLU A 147 13.65 10.92 7.65
C GLU A 147 13.27 12.15 8.47
N ALA A 148 13.28 13.34 7.86
CA ALA A 148 12.92 14.58 8.54
C ALA A 148 11.45 14.62 8.96
N ASN A 149 10.58 13.95 8.23
CA ASN A 149 9.13 13.93 8.49
C ASN A 149 8.64 12.60 9.05
N ALA A 150 9.56 11.71 9.43
CA ALA A 150 9.21 10.35 9.85
C ALA A 150 8.21 10.33 11.01
N GLU A 151 8.38 11.21 12.00
CA GLU A 151 7.48 11.28 13.15
C GLU A 151 6.09 11.78 12.77
N GLU A 152 6.02 12.81 11.93
CA GLU A 152 4.74 13.34 11.46
C GLU A 152 4.01 12.31 10.59
N ASP A 153 4.74 11.66 9.72
CA ASP A 153 4.20 10.63 8.85
C ASP A 153 3.71 9.43 9.66
N LYS A 154 4.45 9.04 10.69
CA LYS A 154 4.05 7.97 11.61
C LYS A 154 2.75 8.33 12.35
N LYS A 155 2.65 9.55 12.86
CA LYS A 155 1.44 10.03 13.50
C LYS A 155 0.26 10.04 12.55
N LEU A 156 0.48 10.42 11.30
CA LEU A 156 -0.55 10.38 10.25
C LEU A 156 -1.04 8.95 10.00
N VAL A 157 -0.12 8.00 9.88
CA VAL A 157 -0.47 6.59 9.66
C VAL A 157 -1.25 6.04 10.84
N GLU A 158 -0.82 6.33 12.07
CA GLU A 158 -1.53 5.93 13.27
C GLU A 158 -2.94 6.54 13.34
N LEU A 159 -3.05 7.82 12.99
CA LEU A 159 -4.34 8.51 12.95
C LEU A 159 -5.27 7.89 11.90
N VAL A 160 -4.78 7.65 10.69
CA VAL A 160 -5.54 7.02 9.60
C VAL A 160 -5.96 5.62 9.99
N PHE A 161 -5.06 4.84 10.57
CA PHE A 161 -5.34 3.49 11.03
C PHE A 161 -6.43 3.47 12.11
N SER A 162 -6.32 4.34 13.10
CA SER A 162 -7.32 4.48 14.15
C SER A 162 -8.67 4.91 13.61
N ARG A 163 -8.67 5.85 12.67
CA ARG A 163 -9.87 6.32 11.99
C ARG A 163 -10.55 5.19 11.21
N ASN A 164 -9.77 4.42 10.45
CA ASN A 164 -10.30 3.30 9.68
C ASN A 164 -10.88 2.22 10.60
N GLN A 165 -10.23 1.93 11.72
CA GLN A 165 -10.77 1.00 12.71
C GLN A 165 -12.07 1.51 13.32
N ALA A 166 -12.14 2.78 13.68
CA ALA A 166 -13.35 3.40 14.21
C ALA A 166 -14.50 3.31 13.20
N GLU A 167 -14.25 3.57 11.93
CA GLU A 167 -15.25 3.45 10.87
C GLU A 167 -15.77 2.01 10.75
N MET A 168 -14.88 1.02 10.82
CA MET A 168 -15.27 -0.38 10.79
C MET A 168 -16.12 -0.76 12.00
N MET A 169 -15.76 -0.30 13.18
CA MET A 169 -16.55 -0.53 14.41
C MET A 169 -17.93 0.12 14.31
N ILE A 170 -18.00 1.34 13.86
CA ILE A 170 -19.28 2.06 13.66
C ILE A 170 -20.17 1.28 12.68
N HIS A 171 -19.60 0.82 11.58
CA HIS A 171 -20.34 0.04 10.59
C HIS A 171 -20.87 -1.27 11.19
N SER A 172 -20.05 -1.99 11.95
CA SER A 172 -20.45 -3.24 12.62
C SER A 172 -21.57 -3.00 13.62
N VAL A 173 -21.47 -1.94 14.41
CA VAL A 173 -22.50 -1.60 15.41
C VAL A 173 -23.80 -1.18 14.73
N LYS A 174 -23.75 -0.37 13.66
CA LYS A 174 -24.94 0.01 12.89
C LYS A 174 -25.62 -1.21 12.30
N LYS A 175 -24.86 -2.15 11.77
CA LYS A 175 -25.39 -3.38 11.22
C LYS A 175 -26.08 -4.22 12.31
N SER A 176 -25.46 -4.33 13.48
CA SER A 176 -26.07 -5.02 14.63
C SER A 176 -27.35 -4.34 15.08
N LEU A 177 -27.41 -3.01 15.08
CA LEU A 177 -28.62 -2.27 15.39
C LEU A 177 -29.75 -2.52 14.38
N GLU A 178 -29.43 -2.65 13.10
CA GLU A 178 -30.42 -2.98 12.07
C GLU A 178 -30.97 -4.39 12.26
N GLU A 179 -30.11 -5.35 12.61
CA GLU A 179 -30.52 -6.74 12.83
C GLU A 179 -31.31 -6.93 14.12
N TYR A 180 -30.92 -6.23 15.19
CA TYR A 180 -31.49 -6.42 16.52
C TYR A 180 -32.25 -5.22 17.05
N GLY A 181 -32.47 -4.20 16.22
CA GLY A 181 -33.12 -2.95 16.64
C GLY A 181 -34.51 -3.13 17.22
N ASP A 182 -35.24 -4.14 16.76
CA ASP A 182 -36.58 -4.45 17.27
C ASP A 182 -36.53 -5.10 18.67
N LYS A 183 -35.36 -5.60 19.08
CA LYS A 183 -35.17 -6.25 20.38
C LYS A 183 -34.59 -5.33 21.44
N LEU A 184 -34.12 -4.15 21.03
CA LEU A 184 -33.54 -3.16 21.93
C LEU A 184 -34.62 -2.17 22.37
N GLU A 185 -34.59 -1.76 23.62
CA GLU A 185 -35.41 -0.67 24.09
C GLU A 185 -34.96 0.65 23.46
N ALA A 186 -35.91 1.58 23.30
CA ALA A 186 -35.64 2.86 22.64
C ALA A 186 -34.50 3.64 23.33
N ASP A 187 -34.39 3.55 24.65
CA ASP A 187 -33.34 4.23 25.42
C ASP A 187 -31.95 3.67 25.14
N GLU A 188 -31.82 2.35 25.05
CA GLU A 188 -30.57 1.68 24.72
C GLU A 188 -30.11 2.03 23.32
N LYS A 189 -31.02 2.02 22.37
CA LYS A 189 -30.75 2.40 20.99
C LYS A 189 -30.28 3.84 20.89
N ALA A 190 -30.94 4.77 21.58
CA ALA A 190 -30.57 6.17 21.63
C ALA A 190 -29.17 6.38 22.23
N GLN A 191 -28.80 5.65 23.28
CA GLN A 191 -27.48 5.71 23.90
C GLN A 191 -26.39 5.24 22.93
N ILE A 192 -26.62 4.16 22.20
CA ILE A 192 -25.67 3.63 21.22
C ILE A 192 -25.50 4.61 20.06
N GLU A 193 -26.59 5.16 19.53
CA GLU A 193 -26.55 6.16 18.47
C GLU A 193 -25.80 7.43 18.89
N THR A 194 -25.99 7.89 20.12
CA THR A 194 -25.27 9.01 20.69
C THR A 194 -23.78 8.73 20.80
N ALA A 195 -23.41 7.54 21.27
CA ALA A 195 -22.02 7.12 21.36
C ALA A 195 -21.36 7.04 19.97
N LEU A 196 -22.08 6.57 18.95
CA LEU A 196 -21.60 6.55 17.57
C LEU A 196 -21.38 7.96 17.02
N ALA A 197 -22.27 8.88 17.32
CA ALA A 197 -22.14 10.28 16.88
C ALA A 197 -20.91 10.95 17.50
N CYS A 198 -20.52 10.58 18.70
CA CYS A 198 -19.31 11.10 19.36
C CYS A 198 -18.01 10.57 18.72
N LEU A 199 -18.06 9.45 17.98
CA LEU A 199 -16.90 8.86 17.31
C LEU A 199 -16.67 9.43 15.91
N LEU A 200 -17.61 10.16 15.36
CA LEU A 200 -17.54 10.83 14.06
C LEU A 200 -17.01 12.26 14.23
#